data_e1755c4966e4962555616c975e210a27
#
_entry.id   e1755c4966e4962555616c975e210a27
#
_cell.length_a   1.000
_cell.length_b   1.000
_cell.length_c   1.000
_cell.angle_alpha   90.00
_cell.angle_beta   90.00
_cell.angle_gamma   90.00
#
_symmetry.space_group_name_H-M   'P 1'
#
loop_
_entity.id
_entity.type
_entity.pdbx_description
1 polymer ?
#
loop_
_entity_poly.entity_id
_entity_poly.type
_entity_poly.pdbx_seq_one_letter_code
_entity_poly.pdbx_strand_id
1 'polypeptide(L)'
;MCDFSTSDSWVILSPIEQSIKRKIEAVGTPLKDWDINIYRGVLTGCNEAFMIDSTKRKEILSNCQTEEERKRTDELIRPILRGRDIKRYEYVDNGLYLINTHNGIKGKLPRIDINDYPAVKAHLDQYWDKISVRADKGDTPYNLRNCTYLEDFNKPKLFYADISRHLNFCFCRDIMFCNNTTYFIVAENNLILEHLYRYLNHHLIDWYYKTLSVQLGTNAVRMFSIYVLEIPIPPIGENDIYKVYNLNDSEIAYIESKEL
;
A
#
# COMPACT_ATOMS: atom_id res chain seq x y z
N MET A 1 -18.58 -31.73 14.44
CA MET A 1 -19.76 -31.32 13.67
C MET A 1 -19.46 -29.88 13.22
N CYS A 2 -19.30 -29.64 11.91
CA CYS A 2 -19.06 -28.27 11.41
C CYS A 2 -20.38 -27.50 11.49
N ASP A 3 -20.34 -26.30 12.04
CA ASP A 3 -21.49 -25.41 12.07
C ASP A 3 -21.60 -24.67 10.72
N PHE A 4 -22.68 -24.91 9.99
CA PHE A 4 -22.93 -24.39 8.65
C PHE A 4 -23.87 -23.16 8.64
N SER A 5 -23.91 -22.41 9.72
CA SER A 5 -24.88 -21.32 9.94
C SER A 5 -24.54 -20.00 9.27
N THR A 6 -23.33 -19.82 8.69
CA THR A 6 -22.91 -18.58 8.02
C THR A 6 -22.54 -18.80 6.55
N SER A 7 -22.77 -17.79 5.71
CA SER A 7 -22.41 -17.78 4.28
C SER A 7 -20.92 -17.46 4.02
N ASP A 8 -20.08 -17.54 5.05
CA ASP A 8 -18.66 -17.20 4.97
C ASP A 8 -17.87 -18.23 4.17
N SER A 9 -16.78 -17.79 3.56
CA SER A 9 -15.88 -18.63 2.78
C SER A 9 -15.41 -19.83 3.61
N TRP A 10 -15.69 -21.05 3.11
CA TRP A 10 -15.45 -22.30 3.83
C TRP A 10 -13.97 -22.66 3.84
N VAL A 11 -13.30 -22.35 4.95
CA VAL A 11 -11.95 -22.89 5.24
C VAL A 11 -12.15 -24.00 6.26
N ILE A 12 -11.85 -25.26 5.88
CA ILE A 12 -11.88 -26.38 6.80
C ILE A 12 -10.62 -26.32 7.67
N LEU A 13 -10.77 -25.86 8.89
CA LEU A 13 -9.69 -25.77 9.88
C LEU A 13 -9.67 -27.01 10.77
N SER A 14 -8.47 -27.53 11.04
CA SER A 14 -8.26 -28.57 12.06
C SER A 14 -8.60 -28.05 13.47
N PRO A 15 -8.79 -28.91 14.48
CA PRO A 15 -9.11 -28.47 15.85
C PRO A 15 -8.07 -27.49 16.43
N ILE A 16 -6.78 -27.67 16.14
CA ILE A 16 -5.72 -26.77 16.60
C ILE A 16 -5.81 -25.41 15.92
N GLU A 17 -6.07 -25.38 14.61
CA GLU A 17 -6.26 -24.14 13.85
C GLU A 17 -7.48 -23.36 14.33
N GLN A 18 -8.58 -24.05 14.62
CA GLN A 18 -9.77 -23.42 15.20
C GLN A 18 -9.51 -22.83 16.58
N SER A 19 -8.68 -23.52 17.40
CA SER A 19 -8.27 -23.02 18.72
C SER A 19 -7.45 -21.73 18.59
N ILE A 20 -6.43 -21.73 17.73
CA ILE A 20 -5.57 -20.57 17.48
C ILE A 20 -6.41 -19.39 16.96
N LYS A 21 -7.24 -19.63 15.95
CA LYS A 21 -8.10 -18.59 15.35
C LYS A 21 -9.00 -17.95 16.41
N ARG A 22 -9.69 -18.73 17.21
CA ARG A 22 -10.56 -18.22 18.30
C ARG A 22 -9.79 -17.38 19.33
N LYS A 23 -8.57 -17.75 19.68
CA LYS A 23 -7.73 -16.99 20.62
C LYS A 23 -7.32 -15.64 20.04
N ILE A 24 -6.95 -15.60 18.77
CA ILE A 24 -6.60 -14.37 18.07
C ILE A 24 -7.82 -13.43 18.02
N GLU A 25 -8.97 -13.93 17.63
CA GLU A 25 -10.22 -13.15 17.53
C GLU A 25 -10.77 -12.70 18.88
N ALA A 26 -10.51 -13.44 19.95
CA ALA A 26 -10.95 -13.07 21.29
C ALA A 26 -10.17 -11.90 21.91
N VAL A 27 -8.91 -11.73 21.53
CA VAL A 27 -8.00 -10.71 22.08
C VAL A 27 -7.82 -9.52 21.15
N GLY A 28 -7.73 -9.78 19.85
CA GLY A 28 -7.43 -8.76 18.84
C GLY A 28 -8.65 -7.92 18.49
N THR A 29 -8.41 -6.64 18.25
CA THR A 29 -9.39 -5.70 17.66
C THR A 29 -9.15 -5.65 16.16
N PRO A 30 -10.17 -5.85 15.29
CA PRO A 30 -10.02 -5.73 13.85
C PRO A 30 -9.46 -4.36 13.44
N LEU A 31 -8.58 -4.33 12.45
CA LEU A 31 -7.95 -3.08 12.00
C LEU A 31 -8.95 -2.00 11.56
N LYS A 32 -10.13 -2.37 11.11
CA LYS A 32 -11.20 -1.42 10.77
C LYS A 32 -11.66 -0.56 11.95
N ASP A 33 -11.44 -1.02 13.18
CA ASP A 33 -11.82 -0.34 14.42
C ASP A 33 -10.66 0.44 15.04
N TRP A 34 -9.50 0.48 14.36
CA TRP A 34 -8.33 1.29 14.74
C TRP A 34 -8.41 2.67 14.08
N ASP A 35 -7.78 3.67 14.70
CA ASP A 35 -7.65 5.03 14.13
C ASP A 35 -6.60 5.06 13.03
N ILE A 36 -6.92 4.44 11.90
CA ILE A 36 -6.09 4.33 10.70
C ILE A 36 -6.89 4.59 9.43
N ASN A 37 -6.19 4.89 8.36
CA ASN A 37 -6.75 4.87 7.01
C ASN A 37 -5.90 3.98 6.11
N ILE A 38 -6.56 3.20 5.25
CA ILE A 38 -5.90 2.40 4.22
C ILE A 38 -6.28 2.98 2.87
N TYR A 39 -5.27 3.32 2.08
CA TYR A 39 -5.45 3.88 0.74
C TYR A 39 -4.73 3.04 -0.31
N ARG A 40 -5.24 3.08 -1.52
CA ARG A 40 -4.60 2.49 -2.69
C ARG A 40 -3.66 3.50 -3.34
N GLY A 41 -2.57 3.02 -3.94
CA GLY A 41 -1.66 3.87 -4.68
C GLY A 41 -2.26 4.52 -5.92
N VAL A 42 -1.51 5.42 -6.52
CA VAL A 42 -1.94 6.26 -7.65
C VAL A 42 -2.28 5.42 -8.88
N LEU A 43 -3.42 5.71 -9.49
CA LEU A 43 -3.79 5.21 -10.80
C LEU A 43 -3.41 6.24 -11.87
N THR A 44 -2.48 5.87 -12.74
CA THR A 44 -2.04 6.75 -13.83
C THR A 44 -2.85 6.56 -15.11
N GLY A 45 -3.44 5.37 -15.29
CA GLY A 45 -4.08 4.99 -16.55
C GLY A 45 -3.10 4.83 -17.74
N CYS A 46 -1.84 5.27 -17.57
CA CYS A 46 -0.76 5.13 -18.56
C CYS A 46 0.60 5.21 -17.85
N ASN A 47 1.05 4.09 -17.27
CA ASN A 47 2.29 4.07 -16.49
C ASN A 47 3.51 4.53 -17.29
N GLU A 48 3.60 4.19 -18.57
CA GLU A 48 4.73 4.54 -19.42
C GLU A 48 4.91 6.06 -19.64
N ALA A 49 3.82 6.84 -19.54
CA ALA A 49 3.87 8.29 -19.65
C ALA A 49 4.17 8.97 -18.30
N PHE A 50 3.62 8.44 -17.21
CA PHE A 50 3.65 9.09 -15.89
C PHE A 50 4.66 8.50 -14.91
N MET A 51 5.18 7.30 -15.17
CA MET A 51 6.22 6.68 -14.34
C MET A 51 7.52 6.64 -15.12
N ILE A 52 8.51 7.37 -14.66
CA ILE A 52 9.80 7.58 -15.33
C ILE A 52 10.96 7.07 -14.44
N ASP A 53 12.07 6.72 -15.06
CA ASP A 53 13.31 6.41 -14.35
C ASP A 53 14.16 7.66 -14.06
N SER A 54 15.25 7.46 -13.35
CA SER A 54 16.21 8.52 -13.00
C SER A 54 16.82 9.19 -14.23
N THR A 55 17.00 8.47 -15.33
CA THR A 55 17.56 9.02 -16.59
C THR A 55 16.56 9.97 -17.22
N LYS A 56 15.31 9.56 -17.37
CA LYS A 56 14.25 10.39 -17.92
C LYS A 56 13.93 11.60 -17.03
N ARG A 57 13.98 11.44 -15.69
CA ARG A 57 13.86 12.57 -14.75
C ARG A 57 14.95 13.62 -15.02
N LYS A 58 16.21 13.21 -15.13
CA LYS A 58 17.32 14.13 -15.44
C LYS A 58 17.15 14.82 -16.79
N GLU A 59 16.70 14.09 -17.81
CA GLU A 59 16.41 14.65 -19.15
C GLU A 59 15.33 15.74 -19.07
N ILE A 60 14.18 15.47 -18.41
CA ILE A 60 13.11 16.46 -18.25
C ILE A 60 13.62 17.71 -17.51
N LEU A 61 14.36 17.53 -16.41
CA LEU A 61 14.91 18.64 -15.64
C LEU A 61 15.95 19.46 -16.43
N SER A 62 16.71 18.83 -17.35
CA SER A 62 17.66 19.54 -18.20
C SER A 62 16.98 20.33 -19.33
N ASN A 63 15.75 19.97 -19.69
CA ASN A 63 14.96 20.64 -20.72
C ASN A 63 14.15 21.84 -20.19
N CYS A 64 14.14 22.08 -18.87
CA CYS A 64 13.52 23.26 -18.27
C CYS A 64 14.24 24.54 -18.74
N GLN A 65 13.45 25.56 -19.09
CA GLN A 65 13.95 26.80 -19.69
C GLN A 65 14.50 27.78 -18.64
N THR A 66 14.01 27.72 -17.42
CA THR A 66 14.42 28.57 -16.29
C THR A 66 14.68 27.75 -15.04
N GLU A 67 15.41 28.33 -14.09
CA GLU A 67 15.68 27.66 -12.80
C GLU A 67 14.40 27.53 -11.97
N GLU A 68 13.47 28.48 -12.08
CA GLU A 68 12.15 28.41 -11.43
C GLU A 68 11.32 27.26 -11.98
N GLU A 69 11.30 27.08 -13.32
CA GLU A 69 10.64 25.90 -13.93
C GLU A 69 11.29 24.62 -13.45
N ARG A 70 12.61 24.56 -13.44
CA ARG A 70 13.34 23.38 -13.00
C ARG A 70 13.04 23.02 -11.56
N LYS A 71 13.01 23.99 -10.66
CA LYS A 71 12.69 23.77 -9.25
C LYS A 71 11.28 23.22 -9.06
N ARG A 72 10.26 23.89 -9.63
CA ARG A 72 8.87 23.39 -9.50
C ARG A 72 8.65 22.06 -10.21
N THR A 73 9.38 21.79 -11.32
CA THR A 73 9.33 20.48 -11.99
C THR A 73 9.95 19.39 -11.13
N ASP A 74 11.06 19.67 -10.45
CA ASP A 74 11.67 18.74 -9.50
C ASP A 74 10.76 18.43 -8.32
N GLU A 75 10.06 19.44 -7.81
CA GLU A 75 9.02 19.27 -6.78
C GLU A 75 7.79 18.51 -7.25
N LEU A 76 7.45 18.58 -8.54
CA LEU A 76 6.35 17.83 -9.15
C LEU A 76 6.67 16.34 -9.31
N ILE A 77 7.92 16.01 -9.60
CA ILE A 77 8.36 14.63 -9.84
C ILE A 77 8.68 13.96 -8.51
N ARG A 78 7.89 12.96 -8.12
CA ARG A 78 7.94 12.30 -6.81
C ARG A 78 8.44 10.86 -6.91
N PRO A 79 9.24 10.37 -5.96
CA PRO A 79 9.63 8.95 -5.94
C PRO A 79 8.39 8.07 -5.78
N ILE A 80 8.38 6.90 -6.45
CA ILE A 80 7.23 6.00 -6.46
C ILE A 80 7.66 4.54 -6.38
N LEU A 81 6.93 3.75 -5.57
CA LEU A 81 7.09 2.30 -5.43
C LEU A 81 5.97 1.54 -6.16
N ARG A 82 6.29 0.33 -6.57
CA ARG A 82 5.34 -0.67 -7.09
C ARG A 82 5.21 -1.81 -6.09
N GLY A 83 4.16 -2.61 -6.18
CA GLY A 83 3.97 -3.77 -5.30
C GLY A 83 5.18 -4.71 -5.25
N ARG A 84 5.86 -4.95 -6.38
CA ARG A 84 7.06 -5.79 -6.45
C ARG A 84 8.29 -5.22 -5.74
N ASP A 85 8.29 -3.93 -5.44
CA ASP A 85 9.38 -3.23 -4.76
C ASP A 85 9.25 -3.35 -3.23
N ILE A 86 8.07 -3.80 -2.73
CA ILE A 86 7.80 -4.02 -1.31
C ILE A 86 8.33 -5.39 -0.91
N LYS A 87 9.11 -5.40 0.16
CA LYS A 87 9.64 -6.61 0.80
C LYS A 87 9.22 -6.64 2.27
N ARG A 88 9.42 -7.77 2.92
CA ARG A 88 9.21 -7.86 4.35
C ARG A 88 10.22 -6.97 5.06
N TYR A 89 9.73 -6.04 5.87
CA TYR A 89 10.46 -5.04 6.63
C TYR A 89 11.07 -3.89 5.83
N GLU A 90 11.23 -3.99 4.51
CA GLU A 90 11.91 -2.98 3.70
C GLU A 90 11.25 -2.78 2.33
N TYR A 91 11.68 -1.77 1.61
CA TYR A 91 11.37 -1.59 0.18
C TYR A 91 12.65 -1.37 -0.61
N VAL A 92 12.62 -1.73 -1.88
CA VAL A 92 13.73 -1.50 -2.82
C VAL A 92 13.41 -0.26 -3.65
N ASP A 93 14.18 0.82 -3.45
CA ASP A 93 14.10 1.98 -4.33
C ASP A 93 14.83 1.69 -5.65
N ASN A 94 14.07 1.54 -6.71
CA ASN A 94 14.58 1.27 -8.05
C ASN A 94 14.74 2.56 -8.89
N GLY A 95 14.77 3.73 -8.26
CA GLY A 95 14.94 5.01 -8.94
C GLY A 95 13.78 5.33 -9.89
N LEU A 96 12.56 4.99 -9.50
CA LEU A 96 11.35 5.31 -10.23
C LEU A 96 10.68 6.56 -9.66
N TYR A 97 10.10 7.35 -10.57
CA TYR A 97 9.45 8.59 -10.22
C TYR A 97 8.09 8.71 -10.90
N LEU A 98 7.16 9.34 -10.20
CA LEU A 98 5.85 9.75 -10.71
C LEU A 98 5.91 11.21 -11.18
N ILE A 99 5.47 11.47 -12.37
CA ILE A 99 5.10 12.82 -12.81
C ILE A 99 3.73 13.11 -12.18
N ASN A 100 3.75 13.79 -11.02
CA ASN A 100 2.56 13.98 -10.17
C ASN A 100 1.72 15.19 -10.62
N THR A 101 1.29 15.18 -11.87
CA THR A 101 0.34 16.19 -12.40
C THR A 101 -1.06 15.98 -11.84
N HIS A 102 -1.21 16.15 -10.52
CA HIS A 102 -2.46 15.89 -9.80
C HIS A 102 -3.61 16.80 -10.24
N ASN A 103 -4.84 16.30 -10.08
CA ASN A 103 -6.06 17.06 -10.42
C ASN A 103 -6.52 17.99 -9.28
N GLY A 104 -5.66 18.19 -8.27
CA GLY A 104 -5.98 18.99 -7.10
C GLY A 104 -6.91 18.31 -6.10
N ILE A 105 -7.25 19.07 -5.07
CA ILE A 105 -8.26 18.71 -4.05
C ILE A 105 -9.22 19.89 -3.95
N LYS A 106 -10.49 19.66 -4.24
CA LYS A 106 -11.51 20.72 -4.27
C LYS A 106 -11.51 21.57 -2.99
N GLY A 107 -11.35 22.87 -3.14
CA GLY A 107 -11.33 23.83 -2.04
C GLY A 107 -10.04 23.87 -1.20
N LYS A 108 -9.02 23.03 -1.51
CA LYS A 108 -7.79 22.92 -0.72
C LYS A 108 -6.52 23.06 -1.55
N LEU A 109 -6.43 22.36 -2.67
CA LEU A 109 -5.24 22.31 -3.53
C LEU A 109 -5.66 22.51 -4.98
N PRO A 110 -5.13 23.51 -5.70
CA PRO A 110 -5.44 23.73 -7.10
C PRO A 110 -4.91 22.57 -7.96
N ARG A 111 -5.58 22.31 -9.07
CA ARG A 111 -5.10 21.39 -10.08
C ARG A 111 -3.79 21.92 -10.71
N ILE A 112 -2.88 21.01 -11.06
CA ILE A 112 -1.69 21.36 -11.83
C ILE A 112 -2.11 21.83 -13.22
N ASP A 113 -1.70 23.04 -13.61
CA ASP A 113 -1.76 23.49 -15.00
C ASP A 113 -0.48 23.05 -15.72
N ILE A 114 -0.63 22.22 -16.74
CA ILE A 114 0.51 21.66 -17.48
C ILE A 114 1.30 22.74 -18.22
N ASN A 115 0.69 23.88 -18.52
CA ASN A 115 1.35 25.00 -19.21
C ASN A 115 2.43 25.67 -18.35
N ASP A 116 2.35 25.52 -17.03
CA ASP A 116 3.39 25.96 -16.09
C ASP A 116 4.62 25.05 -16.11
N TYR A 117 4.56 23.90 -16.80
CA TYR A 117 5.59 22.85 -16.83
C TYR A 117 5.93 22.43 -18.27
N PRO A 118 6.48 23.34 -19.12
CA PRO A 118 6.73 23.08 -20.54
C PRO A 118 7.55 21.81 -20.81
N ALA A 119 8.58 21.53 -20.01
CA ALA A 119 9.41 20.33 -20.17
C ALA A 119 8.64 19.04 -19.88
N VAL A 120 7.77 19.04 -18.87
CA VAL A 120 6.87 17.93 -18.55
C VAL A 120 5.83 17.75 -19.65
N LYS A 121 5.26 18.87 -20.14
CA LYS A 121 4.30 18.84 -21.23
C LYS A 121 4.90 18.22 -22.48
N ALA A 122 6.10 18.63 -22.87
CA ALA A 122 6.80 18.09 -24.04
C ALA A 122 7.07 16.57 -23.91
N HIS A 123 7.32 16.07 -22.69
CA HIS A 123 7.41 14.63 -22.42
C HIS A 123 6.04 13.94 -22.57
N LEU A 124 4.98 14.45 -21.94
CA LEU A 124 3.65 13.85 -21.99
C LEU A 124 3.01 13.90 -23.39
N ASP A 125 3.32 14.91 -24.20
CA ASP A 125 2.85 15.03 -25.58
C ASP A 125 3.32 13.86 -26.46
N GLN A 126 4.46 13.23 -26.15
CA GLN A 126 4.94 12.03 -26.85
C GLN A 126 4.00 10.82 -26.65
N TYR A 127 3.14 10.87 -25.63
CA TYR A 127 2.16 9.82 -25.30
C TYR A 127 0.72 10.26 -25.53
N TRP A 128 0.52 11.34 -26.31
CA TRP A 128 -0.81 11.96 -26.49
C TRP A 128 -1.89 10.98 -26.89
N ASP A 129 -1.62 10.11 -27.85
CA ASP A 129 -2.58 9.12 -28.34
C ASP A 129 -3.09 8.18 -27.24
N LYS A 130 -2.29 7.95 -26.20
CA LYS A 130 -2.62 7.10 -25.06
C LYS A 130 -3.28 7.89 -23.93
N ILE A 131 -2.68 9.03 -23.54
CA ILE A 131 -3.16 9.80 -22.40
C ILE A 131 -4.48 10.52 -22.67
N SER A 132 -4.76 10.90 -23.92
CA SER A 132 -6.00 11.59 -24.30
C SER A 132 -7.24 10.71 -24.14
N VAL A 133 -7.12 9.41 -24.37
CA VAL A 133 -8.23 8.43 -24.37
C VAL A 133 -8.33 7.59 -23.09
N ARG A 134 -7.32 7.67 -22.18
CA ARG A 134 -7.32 6.86 -20.95
C ARG A 134 -8.52 7.17 -20.06
N ALA A 135 -9.06 6.12 -19.40
CA ALA A 135 -10.19 6.26 -18.49
C ALA A 135 -9.80 6.92 -17.15
N ASP A 136 -8.62 6.57 -16.59
CA ASP A 136 -8.12 7.09 -15.32
C ASP A 136 -7.38 8.42 -15.51
N LYS A 137 -8.10 9.47 -15.91
CA LYS A 137 -7.58 10.84 -16.02
C LYS A 137 -8.36 11.80 -15.13
N GLY A 138 -7.77 12.96 -14.86
CA GLY A 138 -8.42 14.10 -14.23
C GLY A 138 -9.21 14.94 -15.24
N ASP A 139 -9.32 16.23 -14.99
CA ASP A 139 -10.06 17.18 -15.83
C ASP A 139 -9.45 17.35 -17.23
N THR A 140 -8.14 17.13 -17.35
CA THR A 140 -7.44 17.13 -18.64
C THR A 140 -6.68 15.82 -18.86
N PRO A 141 -6.30 15.48 -20.09
CA PRO A 141 -5.45 14.32 -20.37
C PRO A 141 -4.10 14.34 -19.65
N TYR A 142 -3.58 15.51 -19.30
CA TYR A 142 -2.32 15.65 -18.57
C TYR A 142 -2.45 15.38 -17.08
N ASN A 143 -3.65 15.53 -16.51
CA ASN A 143 -3.86 15.36 -15.08
C ASN A 143 -4.12 13.90 -14.70
N LEU A 144 -3.54 13.49 -13.59
CA LEU A 144 -3.87 12.23 -12.92
C LEU A 144 -5.30 12.27 -12.38
N ARG A 145 -5.89 11.10 -12.18
CA ARG A 145 -7.20 10.93 -11.55
C ARG A 145 -7.25 11.62 -10.17
N ASN A 146 -8.43 12.09 -9.78
CA ASN A 146 -8.66 12.66 -8.45
C ASN A 146 -8.20 11.73 -7.33
N CYS A 147 -7.43 12.30 -6.39
CA CYS A 147 -6.94 11.63 -5.21
C CYS A 147 -7.16 12.54 -3.99
N THR A 148 -8.20 12.27 -3.19
CA THR A 148 -8.57 13.10 -2.05
C THR A 148 -7.57 12.99 -0.89
N TYR A 149 -6.78 11.90 -0.84
CA TYR A 149 -5.74 11.60 0.14
C TYR A 149 -4.32 11.87 -0.38
N LEU A 150 -4.18 12.78 -1.33
CA LEU A 150 -2.88 13.08 -1.96
C LEU A 150 -1.81 13.51 -0.94
N GLU A 151 -2.20 14.22 0.11
CA GLU A 151 -1.30 14.70 1.15
C GLU A 151 -0.81 13.59 2.09
N ASP A 152 -1.55 12.48 2.17
CA ASP A 152 -1.17 11.34 3.01
C ASP A 152 0.08 10.62 2.49
N PHE A 153 0.46 10.81 1.21
CA PHE A 153 1.76 10.35 0.69
C PHE A 153 2.96 11.07 1.32
N ASN A 154 2.75 12.18 1.99
CA ASN A 154 3.81 12.92 2.70
C ASN A 154 3.98 12.47 4.16
N LYS A 155 3.01 11.72 4.71
CA LYS A 155 3.04 11.22 6.09
C LYS A 155 3.85 9.93 6.22
N PRO A 156 4.34 9.59 7.43
CA PRO A 156 4.80 8.23 7.74
C PRO A 156 3.70 7.20 7.44
N LYS A 157 4.07 6.06 6.88
CA LYS A 157 3.11 5.05 6.41
C LYS A 157 3.70 3.65 6.36
N LEU A 158 2.82 2.64 6.36
CA LEU A 158 3.17 1.26 6.05
C LEU A 158 2.70 0.93 4.64
N PHE A 159 3.62 0.51 3.77
CA PHE A 159 3.27 -0.01 2.44
C PHE A 159 3.09 -1.52 2.46
N TYR A 160 2.17 -2.01 1.61
CA TYR A 160 2.04 -3.43 1.27
C TYR A 160 1.54 -3.62 -0.17
N ALA A 161 1.91 -4.74 -0.79
CA ALA A 161 1.50 -5.07 -2.17
C ALA A 161 0.07 -5.64 -2.20
N ASP A 162 -0.66 -5.46 -3.33
CA ASP A 162 -2.00 -6.01 -3.53
C ASP A 162 -2.01 -7.54 -3.75
N ILE A 163 -0.87 -8.10 -4.14
CA ILE A 163 -0.65 -9.56 -4.27
C ILE A 163 0.71 -9.88 -3.66
N SER A 164 0.75 -10.84 -2.75
CA SER A 164 1.98 -11.30 -2.10
C SER A 164 1.88 -12.77 -1.69
N ARG A 165 3.02 -13.44 -1.47
CA ARG A 165 3.05 -14.77 -0.86
C ARG A 165 2.76 -14.74 0.64
N HIS A 166 3.22 -13.68 1.28
CA HIS A 166 3.18 -13.45 2.71
C HIS A 166 2.74 -12.04 2.99
N LEU A 167 2.31 -11.78 4.20
CA LEU A 167 2.16 -10.42 4.70
C LEU A 167 3.54 -9.74 4.72
N ASN A 168 3.69 -8.77 3.84
CA ASN A 168 4.92 -7.99 3.71
C ASN A 168 4.57 -6.51 3.87
N PHE A 169 4.87 -5.96 5.03
CA PHE A 169 4.70 -4.55 5.33
C PHE A 169 6.05 -3.88 5.52
N CYS A 170 6.27 -2.75 4.88
CA CYS A 170 7.46 -1.93 5.11
C CYS A 170 7.08 -0.55 5.63
N PHE A 171 7.86 -0.04 6.57
CA PHE A 171 7.68 1.28 7.14
C PHE A 171 8.45 2.32 6.32
N CYS A 172 7.77 3.38 5.90
CA CYS A 172 8.36 4.50 5.18
C CYS A 172 8.06 5.81 5.92
N ARG A 173 9.11 6.57 6.26
CA ARG A 173 9.01 7.89 6.89
C ARG A 173 9.15 9.03 5.90
N ASP A 174 9.63 8.72 4.69
CA ASP A 174 9.90 9.71 3.66
C ASP A 174 8.66 10.02 2.82
N ILE A 175 8.74 11.13 2.07
CA ILE A 175 7.78 11.42 1.01
C ILE A 175 7.95 10.38 -0.08
N MET A 176 7.02 9.46 -0.17
CA MET A 176 7.07 8.34 -1.11
C MET A 176 5.66 8.03 -1.62
N PHE A 177 5.51 8.00 -2.92
CA PHE A 177 4.29 7.57 -3.59
C PHE A 177 4.30 6.06 -3.83
N CYS A 178 3.15 5.52 -4.17
CA CYS A 178 3.05 4.15 -4.66
C CYS A 178 2.01 4.05 -5.79
N ASN A 179 2.19 3.08 -6.67
CA ASN A 179 1.26 2.85 -7.76
C ASN A 179 0.08 1.96 -7.31
N ASN A 180 -0.87 1.75 -8.21
CA ASN A 180 -2.11 0.98 -8.00
C ASN A 180 -1.94 -0.50 -7.63
N THR A 181 -0.72 -1.05 -7.66
CA THR A 181 -0.40 -2.41 -7.19
C THR A 181 0.04 -2.43 -5.72
N THR A 182 -0.09 -1.31 -5.03
CA THR A 182 0.34 -1.11 -3.65
C THR A 182 -0.76 -0.38 -2.89
N TYR A 183 -0.89 -0.72 -1.62
CA TYR A 183 -1.68 0.00 -0.62
C TYR A 183 -0.76 0.61 0.43
N PHE A 184 -1.27 1.59 1.16
CA PHE A 184 -0.56 2.13 2.32
C PHE A 184 -1.51 2.44 3.46
N ILE A 185 -0.99 2.29 4.69
CA ILE A 185 -1.70 2.58 5.94
C ILE A 185 -1.08 3.84 6.54
N VAL A 186 -1.92 4.78 6.92
CA VAL A 186 -1.54 5.96 7.71
C VAL A 186 -2.31 5.99 9.02
N ALA A 187 -1.72 6.58 10.05
CA ALA A 187 -2.34 6.86 11.32
C ALA A 187 -1.91 8.25 11.80
N GLU A 188 -2.71 8.88 12.64
CA GLU A 188 -2.32 10.15 13.26
C GLU A 188 -1.17 9.98 14.27
N ASN A 189 -1.03 8.78 14.87
CA ASN A 189 0.02 8.46 15.82
C ASN A 189 0.97 7.41 15.27
N ASN A 190 2.27 7.75 15.19
CA ASN A 190 3.32 6.83 14.72
C ASN A 190 3.47 5.58 15.61
N LEU A 191 3.11 5.63 16.90
CA LEU A 191 3.13 4.46 17.76
C LEU A 191 2.16 3.37 17.26
N ILE A 192 1.02 3.76 16.68
CA ILE A 192 0.09 2.84 16.03
C ILE A 192 0.79 2.16 14.85
N LEU A 193 1.43 2.93 13.95
CA LEU A 193 2.13 2.36 12.80
C LEU A 193 3.27 1.42 13.20
N GLU A 194 4.04 1.75 14.23
CA GLU A 194 5.13 0.90 14.73
C GLU A 194 4.60 -0.40 15.34
N HIS A 195 3.49 -0.33 16.06
CA HIS A 195 2.79 -1.48 16.58
C HIS A 195 2.28 -2.37 15.45
N LEU A 196 1.55 -1.80 14.49
CA LEU A 196 1.04 -2.51 13.32
C LEU A 196 2.16 -3.15 12.49
N TYR A 197 3.27 -2.42 12.27
CA TYR A 197 4.43 -2.92 11.53
C TYR A 197 4.99 -4.20 12.14
N ARG A 198 5.09 -4.28 13.47
CA ARG A 198 5.56 -5.45 14.19
C ARG A 198 4.60 -6.64 14.03
N TYR A 199 3.31 -6.41 14.28
CA TYR A 199 2.32 -7.48 14.30
C TYR A 199 1.96 -7.97 12.90
N LEU A 200 1.74 -7.07 11.94
CA LEU A 200 1.37 -7.44 10.57
C LEU A 200 2.48 -8.20 9.82
N ASN A 201 3.73 -8.07 10.25
CA ASN A 201 4.84 -8.86 9.72
C ASN A 201 5.09 -10.17 10.49
N HIS A 202 4.33 -10.48 11.53
CA HIS A 202 4.56 -11.69 12.31
C HIS A 202 3.98 -12.92 11.62
N HIS A 203 4.68 -14.06 11.75
CA HIS A 203 4.30 -15.34 11.13
C HIS A 203 2.88 -15.79 11.54
N LEU A 204 2.51 -15.65 12.81
CA LEU A 204 1.17 -15.96 13.29
C LEU A 204 0.08 -15.18 12.53
N ILE A 205 0.31 -13.91 12.28
CA ILE A 205 -0.66 -13.06 11.58
C ILE A 205 -0.69 -13.37 10.07
N ASP A 206 0.46 -13.73 9.47
CA ASP A 206 0.52 -14.23 8.09
C ASP A 206 -0.31 -15.50 7.94
N TRP A 207 -0.15 -16.47 8.87
CA TRP A 207 -0.98 -17.67 8.91
C TRP A 207 -2.47 -17.34 9.06
N TYR A 208 -2.81 -16.46 10.01
CA TYR A 208 -4.20 -16.06 10.24
C TYR A 208 -4.81 -15.41 8.99
N TYR A 209 -4.09 -14.49 8.37
CA TYR A 209 -4.54 -13.81 7.15
C TYR A 209 -4.86 -14.79 6.00
N LYS A 210 -4.06 -15.84 5.86
CA LYS A 210 -4.32 -16.90 4.86
C LYS A 210 -5.63 -17.66 5.10
N THR A 211 -6.19 -17.58 6.31
CA THR A 211 -7.52 -18.11 6.61
C THR A 211 -8.67 -17.17 6.24
N LEU A 212 -8.39 -15.88 6.02
CA LEU A 212 -9.38 -14.85 5.68
C LEU A 212 -9.43 -14.55 4.18
N SER A 213 -8.28 -14.50 3.55
CA SER A 213 -8.12 -13.96 2.19
C SER A 213 -8.30 -15.02 1.12
N VAL A 214 -8.72 -14.57 -0.06
CA VAL A 214 -8.75 -15.41 -1.27
C VAL A 214 -7.32 -15.77 -1.69
N GLN A 215 -7.05 -17.07 -1.72
CA GLN A 215 -5.79 -17.58 -2.23
C GLN A 215 -5.76 -17.56 -3.76
N LEU A 216 -4.62 -17.16 -4.33
CA LEU A 216 -4.35 -17.15 -5.75
C LEU A 216 -3.41 -18.31 -6.10
N GLY A 217 -3.98 -19.44 -6.50
CA GLY A 217 -3.22 -20.67 -6.68
C GLY A 217 -2.64 -21.17 -5.36
N THR A 218 -1.45 -21.79 -5.41
CA THR A 218 -0.79 -22.37 -4.22
C THR A 218 0.10 -21.39 -3.46
N ASN A 219 0.43 -20.24 -4.04
CA ASN A 219 1.60 -19.48 -3.59
C ASN A 219 1.36 -17.97 -3.42
N ALA A 220 0.14 -17.46 -3.54
CA ALA A 220 -0.12 -16.04 -3.35
C ALA A 220 -1.49 -15.78 -2.74
N VAL A 221 -1.62 -14.65 -2.06
CA VAL A 221 -2.87 -14.16 -1.48
C VAL A 221 -3.18 -12.75 -1.97
N ARG A 222 -4.46 -12.45 -2.07
CA ARG A 222 -4.94 -11.09 -2.33
C ARG A 222 -4.92 -10.29 -1.03
N MET A 223 -4.25 -9.13 -1.07
CA MET A 223 -4.16 -8.24 0.07
C MET A 223 -5.04 -6.99 -0.13
N PHE A 224 -6.29 -7.20 -0.54
CA PHE A 224 -7.25 -6.11 -0.60
C PHE A 224 -7.54 -5.53 0.79
N SER A 225 -7.71 -4.22 0.85
CA SER A 225 -7.97 -3.52 2.12
C SER A 225 -9.15 -4.10 2.90
N ILE A 226 -10.20 -4.60 2.23
CA ILE A 226 -11.34 -5.24 2.89
C ILE A 226 -10.97 -6.45 3.74
N TYR A 227 -9.96 -7.23 3.33
CA TYR A 227 -9.47 -8.36 4.14
C TYR A 227 -8.43 -7.93 5.17
N VAL A 228 -7.56 -6.96 4.82
CA VAL A 228 -6.56 -6.42 5.75
C VAL A 228 -7.23 -5.73 6.93
N LEU A 229 -8.34 -5.05 6.71
CA LEU A 229 -9.15 -4.41 7.76
C LEU A 229 -9.78 -5.38 8.76
N GLU A 230 -9.90 -6.65 8.42
CA GLU A 230 -10.43 -7.69 9.32
C GLU A 230 -9.34 -8.37 10.18
N ILE A 231 -8.07 -8.02 10.01
CA ILE A 231 -6.99 -8.61 10.83
C ILE A 231 -7.13 -8.13 12.29
N PRO A 232 -7.27 -9.05 13.27
CA PRO A 232 -7.37 -8.68 14.67
C PRO A 232 -5.97 -8.40 15.23
N ILE A 233 -5.74 -7.17 15.65
CA ILE A 233 -4.48 -6.72 16.26
C ILE A 233 -4.69 -6.51 17.76
N PRO A 234 -3.80 -6.99 18.63
CA PRO A 234 -3.94 -6.82 20.07
C PRO A 234 -3.65 -5.38 20.49
N PRO A 235 -4.11 -4.96 21.70
CA PRO A 235 -3.80 -3.65 22.26
C PRO A 235 -2.30 -3.38 22.33
N ILE A 236 -1.91 -2.10 22.24
CA ILE A 236 -0.52 -1.66 22.40
C ILE A 236 -0.06 -2.00 23.84
N GLY A 237 1.09 -2.65 23.98
CA GLY A 237 1.68 -2.93 25.32
C GLY A 237 2.60 -4.13 25.32
N GLU A 238 2.09 -5.34 25.16
CA GLU A 238 2.88 -6.58 25.21
C GLU A 238 3.69 -6.76 23.92
N ASN A 239 4.89 -7.32 24.04
CA ASN A 239 5.79 -7.51 22.91
C ASN A 239 5.82 -8.95 22.39
N ASP A 240 5.46 -9.92 23.23
CA ASP A 240 5.40 -11.32 22.86
C ASP A 240 4.01 -11.67 22.29
N ILE A 241 3.95 -11.84 20.98
CA ILE A 241 2.70 -12.06 20.25
C ILE A 241 2.02 -13.37 20.68
N TYR A 242 2.78 -14.44 20.94
CA TYR A 242 2.21 -15.72 21.35
C TYR A 242 1.58 -15.64 22.74
N LYS A 243 2.25 -14.93 23.63
CA LYS A 243 1.76 -14.68 25.00
C LYS A 243 0.51 -13.80 25.00
N VAL A 244 0.49 -12.74 24.16
CA VAL A 244 -0.68 -11.85 24.01
C VAL A 244 -1.93 -12.66 23.67
N TYR A 245 -1.81 -13.56 22.70
CA TYR A 245 -2.95 -14.39 22.26
C TYR A 245 -3.14 -15.67 23.10
N ASN A 246 -2.40 -15.85 24.21
CA ASN A 246 -2.47 -17.01 25.09
C ASN A 246 -2.29 -18.35 24.36
N LEU A 247 -1.36 -18.41 23.40
CA LEU A 247 -1.05 -19.66 22.71
C LEU A 247 -0.24 -20.58 23.63
N ASN A 248 -0.57 -21.86 23.61
CA ASN A 248 0.21 -22.88 24.31
C ASN A 248 1.34 -23.41 23.40
N ASP A 249 2.26 -24.20 23.99
CA ASP A 249 3.45 -24.71 23.31
C ASP A 249 3.11 -25.54 22.07
N SER A 250 2.04 -26.29 22.05
CA SER A 250 1.63 -27.09 20.89
C SER A 250 1.09 -26.22 19.76
N GLU A 251 0.38 -25.14 20.08
CA GLU A 251 -0.12 -24.16 19.11
C GLU A 251 1.03 -23.32 18.52
N ILE A 252 2.00 -22.93 19.36
CA ILE A 252 3.21 -22.24 18.93
C ILE A 252 4.02 -23.14 17.98
N ALA A 253 4.29 -24.39 18.40
CA ALA A 253 5.01 -25.36 17.57
C ALA A 253 4.30 -25.61 16.24
N TYR A 254 2.96 -25.65 16.25
CA TYR A 254 2.17 -25.77 15.02
C TYR A 254 2.39 -24.59 14.07
N ILE A 255 2.33 -23.35 14.56
CA ILE A 255 2.57 -22.15 13.75
C ILE A 255 4.00 -22.12 13.23
N GLU A 256 5.00 -22.37 14.10
CA GLU A 256 6.41 -22.37 13.71
C GLU A 256 6.78 -23.48 12.69
N SER A 257 5.99 -24.56 12.64
CA SER A 257 6.14 -25.60 11.63
C SER A 257 5.64 -25.23 10.24
N LYS A 258 4.88 -24.13 10.12
CA LYS A 258 4.40 -23.66 8.80
C LYS A 258 5.51 -22.85 8.12
N GLU A 259 5.85 -23.21 6.91
CA GLU A 259 6.82 -22.45 6.11
C GLU A 259 6.30 -21.02 5.84
N LEU A 260 7.20 -20.06 5.99
CA LEU A 260 7.03 -18.68 5.56
C LEU A 260 7.15 -18.55 4.04
#